data_13e2ae7a1e825aea8f47494846b6caff
#
_entry.id   13e2ae7a1e825aea8f47494846b6caff
#
_cell.length_a   1.000
_cell.length_b   1.000
_cell.length_c   1.000
_cell.angle_alpha   90.00
_cell.angle_beta   90.00
_cell.angle_gamma   90.00
#
_symmetry.space_group_name_H-M   'P 1'
#
loop_
_entity.id
_entity.type
_entity.pdbx_description
1 polymer ?
#
loop_
_entity_poly.entity_id
_entity_poly.type
_entity_poly.pdbx_seq_one_letter_code
_entity_poly.pdbx_strand_id
1 'polypeptide(L)'
;MDFRKFKEKVKVLPFFSSDMAEIFSTSPRTLRNQFSRWKKQGLLVELKRGLYTLGEGERQITLSRQAIAAILYQPSYISLESALSHYQMIPERVDTLMSISPKKTRVFHNPQGTFSYRNLQISLIFGFIAKKDENGYPYFIAEPEKALLDYLYLNLGRLDPHDDELLERSLRLQNRSMINKNKLFSYARRFTVKKLHTILEELK
;
A
#
# COMPACT_ATOMS: atom_id res chain seq x y z
N MET A 1 0.76 -34.35 -0.11
CA MET A 1 -0.37 -33.88 0.71
C MET A 1 -1.50 -33.48 -0.22
N ASP A 2 -2.74 -33.81 0.14
CA ASP A 2 -3.93 -33.40 -0.60
C ASP A 2 -4.28 -31.95 -0.28
N PHE A 3 -4.86 -31.21 -1.26
CA PHE A 3 -5.25 -29.81 -1.10
C PHE A 3 -6.27 -29.60 0.02
N ARG A 4 -7.24 -30.51 0.16
CA ARG A 4 -8.27 -30.43 1.19
C ARG A 4 -7.64 -30.41 2.62
N LYS A 5 -6.68 -31.31 2.89
CA LYS A 5 -5.94 -31.35 4.15
C LYS A 5 -5.08 -30.08 4.38
N PHE A 6 -4.52 -29.52 3.30
CA PHE A 6 -3.78 -28.26 3.36
C PHE A 6 -4.73 -27.10 3.71
N LYS A 7 -5.83 -26.96 2.96
CA LYS A 7 -6.83 -25.91 3.15
C LYS A 7 -7.33 -25.86 4.60
N GLU A 8 -7.66 -26.99 5.21
CA GLU A 8 -8.12 -27.03 6.61
C GLU A 8 -7.12 -26.41 7.60
N LYS A 9 -5.82 -26.53 7.35
CA LYS A 9 -4.78 -25.95 8.20
C LYS A 9 -4.58 -24.44 7.99
N VAL A 10 -4.86 -23.93 6.79
CA VAL A 10 -4.58 -22.52 6.43
C VAL A 10 -5.85 -21.68 6.24
N LYS A 11 -7.04 -22.24 6.33
CA LYS A 11 -8.32 -21.55 6.04
C LYS A 11 -8.58 -20.28 6.85
N VAL A 12 -7.98 -20.18 8.03
CA VAL A 12 -8.04 -19.00 8.89
C VAL A 12 -6.90 -18.01 8.67
N LEU A 13 -5.92 -18.35 7.83
CA LEU A 13 -4.79 -17.49 7.53
C LEU A 13 -5.06 -16.69 6.24
N PRO A 14 -4.94 -15.37 6.30
CA PRO A 14 -5.07 -14.53 5.09
C PRO A 14 -3.93 -14.76 4.11
N PHE A 15 -2.73 -15.00 4.68
CA PHE A 15 -1.49 -15.16 3.92
C PHE A 15 -0.66 -16.30 4.51
N PHE A 16 0.08 -17.00 3.65
CA PHE A 16 0.99 -18.06 4.06
C PHE A 16 2.19 -18.17 3.10
N SER A 17 3.26 -18.79 3.57
CA SER A 17 4.51 -18.98 2.86
C SER A 17 4.78 -20.46 2.58
N SER A 18 5.55 -20.74 1.52
CA SER A 18 6.11 -22.07 1.27
C SER A 18 7.10 -22.53 2.36
N ASP A 19 7.54 -21.60 3.23
CA ASP A 19 8.46 -21.93 4.33
C ASP A 19 7.74 -22.66 5.49
N MET A 20 6.40 -22.73 5.43
CA MET A 20 5.58 -23.52 6.38
C MET A 20 5.67 -25.04 6.15
N ALA A 21 6.62 -25.52 5.35
CA ALA A 21 6.73 -26.94 5.00
C ALA A 21 6.82 -27.88 6.22
N GLU A 22 7.46 -27.44 7.30
CA GLU A 22 7.58 -28.20 8.56
C GLU A 22 6.22 -28.46 9.20
N ILE A 23 5.33 -27.48 9.19
CA ILE A 23 3.96 -27.60 9.74
C ILE A 23 3.17 -28.71 9.03
N PHE A 24 3.54 -29.02 7.79
CA PHE A 24 2.89 -30.02 6.96
C PHE A 24 3.64 -31.35 6.89
N SER A 25 4.71 -31.52 7.70
CA SER A 25 5.54 -32.72 7.71
C SER A 25 5.97 -33.15 6.28
N THR A 26 6.42 -32.18 5.49
CA THR A 26 6.83 -32.38 4.10
C THR A 26 8.11 -31.60 3.78
N SER A 27 8.79 -31.93 2.70
CA SER A 27 9.97 -31.17 2.28
C SER A 27 9.57 -29.84 1.62
N PRO A 28 10.40 -28.77 1.75
CA PRO A 28 10.16 -27.50 1.07
C PRO A 28 10.02 -27.64 -0.45
N ARG A 29 10.76 -28.58 -1.06
CA ARG A 29 10.68 -28.86 -2.49
C ARG A 29 9.31 -29.44 -2.87
N THR A 30 8.83 -30.41 -2.09
CA THR A 30 7.54 -31.07 -2.31
C THR A 30 6.41 -30.03 -2.17
N LEU A 31 6.47 -29.18 -1.13
CA LEU A 31 5.45 -28.15 -0.91
C LEU A 31 5.44 -27.12 -2.06
N ARG A 32 6.59 -26.65 -2.51
CA ARG A 32 6.68 -25.73 -3.67
C ARG A 32 6.10 -26.35 -4.95
N ASN A 33 6.34 -27.63 -5.19
CA ASN A 33 5.77 -28.33 -6.36
C ASN A 33 4.24 -28.43 -6.25
N GLN A 34 3.71 -28.68 -5.06
CA GLN A 34 2.27 -28.70 -4.80
C GLN A 34 1.66 -27.30 -4.99
N PHE A 35 2.30 -26.26 -4.44
CA PHE A 35 1.86 -24.87 -4.63
C PHE A 35 1.84 -24.45 -6.10
N SER A 36 2.86 -24.84 -6.88
CA SER A 36 2.89 -24.60 -8.32
C SER A 36 1.70 -25.22 -9.03
N ARG A 37 1.34 -26.47 -8.69
CA ARG A 37 0.18 -27.17 -9.25
C ARG A 37 -1.13 -26.52 -8.83
N TRP A 38 -1.30 -26.22 -7.53
CA TRP A 38 -2.52 -25.61 -7.01
C TRP A 38 -2.72 -24.17 -7.52
N LYS A 39 -1.63 -23.44 -7.75
CA LYS A 39 -1.68 -22.13 -8.42
C LYS A 39 -2.22 -22.26 -9.85
N LYS A 40 -1.76 -23.24 -10.63
CA LYS A 40 -2.27 -23.49 -11.98
C LYS A 40 -3.76 -23.87 -12.00
N GLN A 41 -4.25 -24.47 -10.93
CA GLN A 41 -5.66 -24.86 -10.76
C GLN A 41 -6.52 -23.72 -10.17
N GLY A 42 -5.94 -22.54 -9.88
CA GLY A 42 -6.66 -21.44 -9.25
C GLY A 42 -6.97 -21.62 -7.76
N LEU A 43 -6.52 -22.72 -7.16
CA LEU A 43 -6.74 -23.02 -5.74
C LEU A 43 -5.89 -22.14 -4.81
N LEU A 44 -4.75 -21.64 -5.32
CA LEU A 44 -3.87 -20.67 -4.67
C LEU A 44 -3.62 -19.48 -5.58
N VAL A 45 -3.43 -18.32 -4.95
CA VAL A 45 -2.94 -17.08 -5.60
C VAL A 45 -1.58 -16.75 -5.02
N GLU A 46 -0.58 -16.56 -5.88
CA GLU A 46 0.73 -16.06 -5.51
C GLU A 46 0.70 -14.52 -5.56
N LEU A 47 0.87 -13.88 -4.41
CA LEU A 47 0.89 -12.42 -4.29
C LEU A 47 2.26 -11.83 -4.63
N LYS A 48 3.31 -12.53 -4.23
CA LYS A 48 4.71 -12.36 -4.63
C LYS A 48 5.44 -13.69 -4.43
N ARG A 49 6.67 -13.81 -4.93
CA ARG A 49 7.49 -15.02 -4.73
C ARG A 49 7.52 -15.43 -3.26
N GLY A 50 7.01 -16.63 -2.99
CA GLY A 50 7.00 -17.22 -1.65
C GLY A 50 5.85 -16.78 -0.73
N LEU A 51 4.98 -15.87 -1.17
CA LEU A 51 3.81 -15.42 -0.40
C LEU A 51 2.53 -15.74 -1.16
N TYR A 52 1.64 -16.45 -0.52
CA TYR A 52 0.42 -16.99 -1.12
C TYR A 52 -0.82 -16.68 -0.29
N THR A 53 -1.96 -16.76 -0.92
CA THR A 53 -3.29 -16.82 -0.30
C THR A 53 -4.11 -17.92 -0.98
N LEU A 54 -5.17 -18.38 -0.34
CA LEU A 54 -6.14 -19.26 -0.98
C LEU A 54 -6.80 -18.56 -2.18
N GLY A 55 -7.17 -19.30 -3.19
CA GLY A 55 -7.98 -18.81 -4.30
C GLY A 55 -9.32 -18.24 -3.82
N GLU A 56 -9.94 -17.38 -4.61
CA GLU A 56 -11.16 -16.67 -4.20
C GLU A 56 -12.29 -17.61 -3.79
N GLY A 57 -12.51 -18.71 -4.54
CA GLY A 57 -13.52 -19.74 -4.20
C GLY A 57 -13.12 -20.64 -3.02
N GLU A 58 -11.89 -20.57 -2.55
CA GLU A 58 -11.37 -21.44 -1.50
C GLU A 58 -11.22 -20.76 -0.13
N ARG A 59 -11.16 -19.43 -0.12
CA ARG A 59 -11.01 -18.65 1.13
C ARG A 59 -12.38 -18.30 1.73
N GLN A 60 -12.41 -18.24 3.06
CA GLN A 60 -13.59 -17.85 3.83
C GLN A 60 -13.64 -16.36 4.14
N ILE A 61 -12.57 -15.62 3.81
CA ILE A 61 -12.40 -14.21 4.12
C ILE A 61 -12.11 -13.43 2.83
N THR A 62 -12.67 -12.25 2.71
CA THR A 62 -12.31 -11.30 1.64
C THR A 62 -11.03 -10.60 2.02
N LEU A 63 -10.05 -10.56 1.12
CA LEU A 63 -8.81 -9.84 1.34
C LEU A 63 -8.93 -8.43 0.79
N SER A 64 -8.75 -7.45 1.64
CA SER A 64 -8.65 -6.06 1.20
C SER A 64 -7.32 -5.81 0.49
N ARG A 65 -7.32 -4.92 -0.49
CA ARG A 65 -6.08 -4.48 -1.15
C ARG A 65 -5.11 -3.83 -0.15
N GLN A 66 -5.63 -3.18 0.89
CA GLN A 66 -4.88 -2.55 1.96
C GLN A 66 -4.09 -3.59 2.76
N ALA A 67 -4.73 -4.69 3.18
CA ALA A 67 -4.06 -5.79 3.88
C ALA A 67 -2.98 -6.45 2.99
N ILE A 68 -3.28 -6.65 1.71
CA ILE A 68 -2.31 -7.17 0.75
C ILE A 68 -1.10 -6.23 0.62
N ALA A 69 -1.33 -4.92 0.47
CA ALA A 69 -0.24 -3.95 0.39
C ALA A 69 0.63 -3.97 1.63
N ALA A 70 0.03 -4.07 2.82
CA ALA A 70 0.76 -4.10 4.08
C ALA A 70 1.72 -5.30 4.18
N ILE A 71 1.37 -6.47 3.63
CA ILE A 71 2.21 -7.67 3.70
C ILE A 71 3.21 -7.80 2.55
N LEU A 72 2.92 -7.21 1.39
CA LEU A 72 3.76 -7.35 0.20
C LEU A 72 5.15 -6.74 0.38
N TYR A 73 5.27 -5.58 1.03
CA TYR A 73 6.55 -4.88 1.12
C TYR A 73 6.67 -4.07 2.42
N GLN A 74 7.18 -4.69 3.46
CA GLN A 74 7.36 -4.08 4.79
C GLN A 74 8.78 -3.55 5.00
N PRO A 75 8.95 -2.46 5.78
CA PRO A 75 7.90 -1.59 6.28
C PRO A 75 7.37 -0.67 5.19
N SER A 76 6.07 -0.37 5.23
CA SER A 76 5.42 0.58 4.32
C SER A 76 4.11 1.10 4.89
N TYR A 77 3.63 2.21 4.35
CA TYR A 77 2.30 2.75 4.60
C TYR A 77 1.66 3.24 3.29
N ILE A 78 0.35 3.13 3.18
CA ILE A 78 -0.42 3.62 2.03
C ILE A 78 -0.35 5.14 2.04
N SER A 79 -0.05 5.75 0.89
CA SER A 79 0.12 7.20 0.75
C SER A 79 -0.21 7.66 -0.67
N LEU A 80 0.25 8.86 -1.01
CA LEU A 80 0.10 9.44 -2.35
C LEU A 80 -1.37 9.45 -2.78
N GLU A 81 -1.64 9.25 -4.07
CA GLU A 81 -2.99 9.28 -4.64
C GLU A 81 -3.92 8.26 -3.96
N SER A 82 -3.39 7.11 -3.49
CA SER A 82 -4.22 6.12 -2.79
C SER A 82 -4.74 6.60 -1.45
N ALA A 83 -3.94 7.34 -0.68
CA ALA A 83 -4.38 7.93 0.57
C ALA A 83 -5.25 9.17 0.32
N LEU A 84 -4.88 10.02 -0.65
CA LEU A 84 -5.69 11.18 -1.03
C LEU A 84 -7.08 10.78 -1.49
N SER A 85 -7.19 9.74 -2.32
CA SER A 85 -8.48 9.18 -2.75
C SER A 85 -9.27 8.56 -1.60
N HIS A 86 -8.60 7.88 -0.64
CA HIS A 86 -9.23 7.34 0.57
C HIS A 86 -9.91 8.45 1.40
N TYR A 87 -9.31 9.64 1.46
CA TYR A 87 -9.87 10.81 2.14
C TYR A 87 -10.76 11.67 1.23
N GLN A 88 -11.07 11.20 0.01
CA GLN A 88 -11.86 11.94 -0.97
C GLN A 88 -11.26 13.32 -1.29
N MET A 89 -9.94 13.45 -1.20
CA MET A 89 -9.21 14.70 -1.49
C MET A 89 -8.87 14.86 -2.96
N ILE A 90 -9.01 13.82 -3.76
CA ILE A 90 -8.89 13.83 -5.22
C ILE A 90 -10.08 13.08 -5.84
N PRO A 91 -10.61 13.51 -6.99
CA PRO A 91 -11.74 12.87 -7.66
C PRO A 91 -11.36 11.57 -8.38
N GLU A 92 -10.07 11.38 -8.68
CA GLU A 92 -9.59 10.27 -9.47
C GLU A 92 -9.73 8.93 -8.75
N ARG A 93 -10.23 7.93 -9.49
CA ARG A 93 -10.15 6.52 -9.05
C ARG A 93 -8.73 6.02 -9.22
N VAL A 94 -8.16 5.49 -8.16
CA VAL A 94 -6.78 5.00 -8.15
C VAL A 94 -6.76 3.47 -8.29
N ASP A 95 -6.43 2.97 -9.48
CA ASP A 95 -6.36 1.53 -9.74
C ASP A 95 -5.11 0.87 -9.14
N THR A 96 -3.98 1.58 -9.15
CA THR A 96 -2.75 1.14 -8.50
C THR A 96 -2.76 1.56 -7.03
N LEU A 97 -2.66 0.60 -6.10
CA LEU A 97 -2.51 0.96 -4.69
C LEU A 97 -1.08 1.41 -4.42
N MET A 98 -0.94 2.67 -4.03
CA MET A 98 0.35 3.33 -3.82
C MET A 98 0.72 3.42 -2.35
N SER A 99 1.97 3.10 -2.06
CA SER A 99 2.55 3.10 -0.72
C SER A 99 3.92 3.74 -0.71
N ILE A 100 4.33 4.21 0.46
CA ILE A 100 5.69 4.70 0.74
C ILE A 100 6.44 3.65 1.56
N SER A 101 7.73 3.51 1.28
CA SER A 101 8.64 2.64 2.01
C SER A 101 10.05 3.27 2.07
N PRO A 102 10.83 3.04 3.14
CA PRO A 102 12.25 3.42 3.17
C PRO A 102 13.13 2.53 2.27
N LYS A 103 12.57 1.44 1.74
CA LYS A 103 13.26 0.53 0.83
C LYS A 103 13.22 1.04 -0.62
N LYS A 104 13.98 0.42 -1.51
CA LYS A 104 14.00 0.76 -2.95
C LYS A 104 12.60 0.71 -3.55
N THR A 105 12.32 1.64 -4.47
CA THR A 105 11.07 1.66 -5.26
C THR A 105 10.81 0.30 -5.89
N ARG A 106 9.57 -0.19 -5.78
CA ARG A 106 9.17 -1.50 -6.30
C ARG A 106 7.70 -1.53 -6.69
N VAL A 107 7.39 -2.32 -7.71
CA VAL A 107 6.01 -2.59 -8.13
C VAL A 107 5.78 -4.10 -8.10
N PHE A 108 4.60 -4.50 -7.63
CA PHE A 108 4.11 -5.86 -7.68
C PHE A 108 2.82 -5.89 -8.49
N HIS A 109 2.76 -6.86 -9.40
CA HIS A 109 1.55 -7.20 -10.15
C HIS A 109 1.12 -8.61 -9.78
N ASN A 110 -0.12 -8.76 -9.39
CA ASN A 110 -0.70 -10.06 -9.08
C ASN A 110 -2.21 -10.04 -9.39
N PRO A 111 -2.93 -11.16 -9.32
CA PRO A 111 -4.37 -11.21 -9.62
C PRO A 111 -5.26 -10.28 -8.76
N GLN A 112 -4.75 -9.77 -7.63
CA GLN A 112 -5.46 -8.82 -6.77
C GLN A 112 -5.23 -7.35 -7.16
N GLY A 113 -4.40 -7.11 -8.17
CA GLY A 113 -4.12 -5.77 -8.72
C GLY A 113 -2.65 -5.39 -8.74
N THR A 114 -2.43 -4.09 -8.95
CA THR A 114 -1.10 -3.47 -8.96
C THR A 114 -0.84 -2.74 -7.65
N PHE A 115 0.35 -2.95 -7.09
CA PHE A 115 0.81 -2.36 -5.84
C PHE A 115 2.17 -1.69 -6.07
N SER A 116 2.23 -0.39 -5.90
CA SER A 116 3.43 0.43 -6.12
C SER A 116 3.98 0.95 -4.80
N TYR A 117 5.28 0.82 -4.60
CA TYR A 117 5.99 1.34 -3.43
C TYR A 117 7.05 2.32 -3.88
N ARG A 118 6.93 3.56 -3.45
CA ARG A 118 7.90 4.63 -3.73
C ARG A 118 8.86 4.75 -2.55
N ASN A 119 10.12 4.95 -2.88
CA ASN A 119 11.14 5.18 -1.87
C ASN A 119 11.02 6.58 -1.27
N LEU A 120 11.15 6.66 0.04
CA LEU A 120 11.32 7.92 0.77
C LEU A 120 12.41 7.72 1.83
N GLN A 121 13.26 8.73 2.04
CA GLN A 121 14.31 8.66 3.06
C GLN A 121 13.70 8.46 4.46
N ILE A 122 14.41 7.72 5.32
CA ILE A 122 13.88 7.26 6.62
C ILE A 122 13.44 8.41 7.54
N SER A 123 14.12 9.56 7.48
CA SER A 123 13.78 10.78 8.25
C SER A 123 12.40 11.34 7.90
N LEU A 124 11.86 10.99 6.73
CA LEU A 124 10.54 11.40 6.25
C LEU A 124 9.47 10.31 6.42
N ILE A 125 9.79 9.18 7.08
CA ILE A 125 8.84 8.11 7.40
C ILE A 125 8.16 8.43 8.73
N PHE A 126 7.04 9.15 8.68
CA PHE A 126 6.22 9.58 9.83
C PHE A 126 4.83 10.00 9.36
N GLY A 127 3.92 10.41 10.25
CA GLY A 127 2.63 10.99 9.92
C GLY A 127 1.66 9.99 9.28
N PHE A 128 1.66 8.75 9.75
CA PHE A 128 0.73 7.71 9.36
C PHE A 128 0.10 7.06 10.60
N ILE A 129 -1.07 6.50 10.41
CA ILE A 129 -1.86 5.86 11.46
C ILE A 129 -2.11 4.40 11.12
N ALA A 130 -2.26 3.58 12.17
CA ALA A 130 -2.70 2.21 12.03
C ALA A 130 -4.23 2.17 11.84
N LYS A 131 -4.68 1.42 10.84
CA LYS A 131 -6.09 1.08 10.62
C LYS A 131 -6.24 -0.43 10.48
N LYS A 132 -7.46 -0.90 10.57
CA LYS A 132 -7.84 -2.29 10.26
C LYS A 132 -8.83 -2.28 9.10
N ASP A 133 -8.74 -3.29 8.25
CA ASP A 133 -9.75 -3.53 7.23
C ASP A 133 -11.02 -4.16 7.84
N GLU A 134 -12.01 -4.46 7.00
CA GLU A 134 -13.29 -5.04 7.40
C GLU A 134 -13.15 -6.41 8.10
N ASN A 135 -12.04 -7.11 7.87
CA ASN A 135 -11.73 -8.39 8.49
C ASN A 135 -10.77 -8.26 9.68
N GLY A 136 -10.44 -7.04 10.09
CA GLY A 136 -9.57 -6.77 11.23
C GLY A 136 -8.07 -6.81 10.92
N TYR A 137 -7.65 -6.96 9.64
CA TYR A 137 -6.23 -6.97 9.27
C TYR A 137 -5.62 -5.58 9.33
N PRO A 138 -4.49 -5.42 10.02
CA PRO A 138 -3.87 -4.12 10.21
C PRO A 138 -3.15 -3.66 8.94
N TYR A 139 -3.22 -2.36 8.68
CA TYR A 139 -2.42 -1.65 7.69
C TYR A 139 -2.11 -0.24 8.19
N PHE A 140 -1.10 0.39 7.61
CA PHE A 140 -0.78 1.78 7.87
C PHE A 140 -1.18 2.65 6.69
N ILE A 141 -1.72 3.84 6.98
CA ILE A 141 -2.10 4.83 5.98
C ILE A 141 -1.62 6.21 6.42
N ALA A 142 -1.08 6.99 5.49
CA ALA A 142 -0.72 8.37 5.74
C ALA A 142 -1.95 9.17 6.22
N GLU A 143 -1.72 10.09 7.14
CA GLU A 143 -2.71 11.12 7.46
C GLU A 143 -2.91 12.08 6.27
N PRO A 144 -4.03 12.81 6.16
CA PRO A 144 -4.30 13.67 5.02
C PRO A 144 -3.14 14.61 4.67
N GLU A 145 -2.58 15.27 5.68
CA GLU A 145 -1.45 16.21 5.54
C GLU A 145 -0.21 15.51 5.01
N LYS A 146 0.08 14.33 5.53
CA LYS A 146 1.24 13.55 5.11
C LYS A 146 1.08 13.00 3.70
N ALA A 147 -0.11 12.52 3.34
CA ALA A 147 -0.41 12.05 1.99
C ALA A 147 -0.17 13.15 0.95
N LEU A 148 -0.63 14.37 1.24
CA LEU A 148 -0.39 15.53 0.39
C LEU A 148 1.10 15.88 0.29
N LEU A 149 1.81 15.93 1.42
CA LEU A 149 3.25 16.22 1.43
C LEU A 149 4.06 15.18 0.66
N ASP A 150 3.75 13.89 0.82
CA ASP A 150 4.42 12.81 0.07
C ASP A 150 4.18 12.94 -1.43
N TYR A 151 2.94 13.24 -1.82
CA TYR A 151 2.58 13.45 -3.22
C TYR A 151 3.35 14.62 -3.82
N LEU A 152 3.29 15.79 -3.18
CA LEU A 152 3.97 16.99 -3.66
C LEU A 152 5.48 16.76 -3.74
N TYR A 153 6.09 16.23 -2.68
CA TYR A 153 7.53 15.99 -2.60
C TYR A 153 8.04 15.07 -3.72
N LEU A 154 7.36 13.95 -3.96
CA LEU A 154 7.79 12.98 -4.98
C LEU A 154 7.49 13.41 -6.41
N ASN A 155 6.66 14.43 -6.60
CA ASN A 155 6.31 14.99 -7.90
C ASN A 155 6.90 16.39 -8.15
N LEU A 156 7.74 16.93 -7.27
CA LEU A 156 8.33 18.28 -7.40
C LEU A 156 8.97 18.55 -8.77
N GLY A 157 9.53 17.54 -9.42
CA GLY A 157 10.11 17.69 -10.75
C GLY A 157 9.10 18.01 -11.87
N ARG A 158 7.80 17.78 -11.63
CA ARG A 158 6.71 17.98 -12.59
C ARG A 158 5.82 19.16 -12.24
N LEU A 159 5.93 19.65 -11.02
CA LEU A 159 5.10 20.74 -10.50
C LEU A 159 5.79 22.07 -10.73
N ASP A 160 5.04 23.10 -11.17
CA ASP A 160 5.53 24.47 -11.21
C ASP A 160 5.16 25.16 -9.88
N PRO A 161 6.13 25.68 -9.11
CA PRO A 161 5.85 26.38 -7.88
C PRO A 161 5.25 27.77 -8.05
N HIS A 162 5.15 28.29 -9.28
CA HIS A 162 4.54 29.55 -9.63
C HIS A 162 3.20 29.39 -10.35
N ASP A 163 2.66 28.18 -10.38
CA ASP A 163 1.31 27.91 -10.86
C ASP A 163 0.33 28.09 -9.70
N ASP A 164 -0.29 29.26 -9.59
CA ASP A 164 -1.26 29.62 -8.55
C ASP A 164 -2.48 28.70 -8.50
N GLU A 165 -2.72 27.92 -9.56
CA GLU A 165 -3.82 26.97 -9.63
C GLU A 165 -3.34 25.50 -9.56
N LEU A 166 -2.07 25.26 -9.17
CA LEU A 166 -1.45 23.95 -9.15
C LEU A 166 -2.31 22.91 -8.40
N LEU A 167 -2.76 23.26 -7.19
CA LEU A 167 -3.53 22.35 -6.34
C LEU A 167 -4.97 22.15 -6.85
N GLU A 168 -5.51 23.11 -7.59
CA GLU A 168 -6.86 23.04 -8.13
C GLU A 168 -6.91 22.36 -9.50
N ARG A 169 -6.01 22.71 -10.40
CA ARG A 169 -5.97 22.17 -11.75
C ARG A 169 -5.21 20.85 -11.86
N SER A 170 -3.98 20.81 -11.33
CA SER A 170 -3.11 19.66 -11.53
C SER A 170 -3.43 18.51 -10.56
N LEU A 171 -3.71 18.82 -9.27
CA LEU A 171 -4.08 17.82 -8.26
C LEU A 171 -5.60 17.70 -8.10
N ARG A 172 -6.37 18.71 -8.54
CA ARG A 172 -7.82 18.81 -8.36
C ARG A 172 -8.23 18.57 -6.89
N LEU A 173 -7.46 19.18 -5.99
CA LEU A 173 -7.57 18.98 -4.56
C LEU A 173 -8.95 19.41 -4.03
N GLN A 174 -9.70 18.46 -3.53
CA GLN A 174 -11.02 18.61 -2.93
C GLN A 174 -10.97 18.39 -1.42
N ASN A 175 -12.09 18.58 -0.72
CA ASN A 175 -12.21 18.33 0.71
C ASN A 175 -11.05 18.90 1.55
N ARG A 176 -10.61 20.12 1.23
CA ARG A 176 -9.49 20.79 1.93
C ARG A 176 -9.73 20.93 3.44
N SER A 177 -10.98 20.84 3.89
CA SER A 177 -11.35 20.81 5.32
C SER A 177 -10.77 19.60 6.09
N MET A 178 -10.40 18.53 5.38
CA MET A 178 -9.71 17.37 5.96
C MET A 178 -8.27 17.69 6.39
N ILE A 179 -7.69 18.80 5.90
CA ILE A 179 -6.32 19.19 6.19
C ILE A 179 -6.30 20.14 7.41
N ASN A 180 -5.63 19.71 8.47
CA ASN A 180 -5.26 20.60 9.55
C ASN A 180 -4.04 21.41 9.12
N LYS A 181 -4.21 22.70 8.83
CA LYS A 181 -3.13 23.58 8.37
C LYS A 181 -1.94 23.63 9.33
N ASN A 182 -2.17 23.73 10.63
CA ASN A 182 -1.09 23.77 11.63
C ASN A 182 -0.24 22.49 11.58
N LYS A 183 -0.90 21.33 11.46
CA LYS A 183 -0.25 20.03 11.35
C LYS A 183 0.49 19.89 10.01
N LEU A 184 -0.11 20.32 8.90
CA LEU A 184 0.52 20.32 7.59
C LEU A 184 1.85 21.10 7.62
N PHE A 185 1.84 22.33 8.12
CA PHE A 185 3.05 23.16 8.20
C PHE A 185 4.06 22.61 9.21
N SER A 186 3.60 22.02 10.32
CA SER A 186 4.49 21.31 11.25
C SER A 186 5.21 20.15 10.58
N TYR A 187 4.50 19.35 9.79
CA TYR A 187 5.06 18.23 9.03
C TYR A 187 6.00 18.72 7.91
N ALA A 188 5.61 19.79 7.20
CA ALA A 188 6.38 20.37 6.11
C ALA A 188 7.79 20.80 6.54
N ARG A 189 7.97 21.26 7.79
CA ARG A 189 9.29 21.66 8.34
C ARG A 189 10.33 20.54 8.28
N ARG A 190 9.93 19.28 8.22
CA ARG A 190 10.83 18.13 8.09
C ARG A 190 11.35 17.93 6.67
N PHE A 191 10.72 18.56 5.68
CA PHE A 191 11.12 18.55 4.28
C PHE A 191 11.97 19.80 4.01
N THR A 192 13.24 19.63 3.67
CA THR A 192 14.19 20.74 3.51
C THR A 192 14.18 21.40 2.12
N VAL A 193 13.25 21.01 1.25
CA VAL A 193 13.20 21.46 -0.15
C VAL A 193 12.37 22.74 -0.27
N LYS A 194 13.03 23.85 -0.62
CA LYS A 194 12.39 25.18 -0.78
C LYS A 194 11.17 25.17 -1.68
N LYS A 195 11.26 24.51 -2.84
CA LYS A 195 10.18 24.41 -3.83
C LYS A 195 8.88 23.84 -3.21
N LEU A 196 8.97 22.87 -2.31
CA LEU A 196 7.80 22.34 -1.62
C LEU A 196 7.14 23.41 -0.73
N HIS A 197 7.96 24.18 -0.01
CA HIS A 197 7.45 25.25 0.84
C HIS A 197 6.76 26.35 0.04
N THR A 198 7.31 26.74 -1.12
CA THR A 198 6.66 27.69 -2.03
C THR A 198 5.27 27.22 -2.45
N ILE A 199 5.14 25.95 -2.89
CA ILE A 199 3.83 25.37 -3.27
C ILE A 199 2.84 25.38 -2.09
N LEU A 200 3.30 25.14 -0.87
CA LEU A 200 2.44 25.13 0.32
C LEU A 200 1.97 26.54 0.76
N GLU A 201 2.59 27.61 0.27
CA GLU A 201 2.12 28.98 0.52
C GLU A 201 0.67 29.20 0.03
N GLU A 202 0.27 28.55 -1.07
CA GLU A 202 -1.10 28.60 -1.60
C GLU A 202 -2.16 28.01 -0.62
N LEU A 203 -1.74 27.26 0.38
CA LEU A 203 -2.62 26.67 1.40
C LEU A 203 -2.73 27.50 2.67
N LYS A 204 -1.98 28.61 2.77
CA LYS A 204 -2.10 29.53 3.91
C LYS A 204 -3.41 30.29 3.84
#